data_867fad3384859177e1d125a98052da12
#
_entry.id   867fad3384859177e1d125a98052da12
#
_cell.length_a   1.000
_cell.length_b   1.000
_cell.length_c   1.000
_cell.angle_alpha   90.00
_cell.angle_beta   90.00
_cell.angle_gamma   90.00
#
_symmetry.space_group_name_H-M   'P 1'
#
loop_
_entity.id
_entity.type
_entity.pdbx_description
1 polymer ?
#
loop_
_entity_poly.entity_id
_entity_poly.type
_entity_poly.pdbx_seq_one_letter_code
_entity_poly.pdbx_strand_id
1 'polypeptide(L)'
;MHLITNKLEVKSDDFFVERDLDIFSGVEYIPFRSADFIAELTALIYVSPTLSGAIEKLTDFTIGQGWQLLNEVQSLQAGVPKAIEYTEQETDAMSKWLAEPQNAAGETLYEVVKKLVFSYFAYGNAFCEITKSNTSISIYAHETRDLRPQKSNDRIVTTFGFCKHWDSGEMVVNIPRYPNLDKGTAVIHWSKYALSHYYWGLPKWISAKLWAELEYLIPKRNIAHFKNGMVPSGVLQIFGNMTKQEADKYVKTMTERFTGTDNDFKVLIQILRDPANKANFVPMSNPKEQDGAFMELERMCKEMICTPMGISTSLLSTKSAGEIGGNQQLRSEFEALYNTVVAKVQTDVLQKIVHPYLKEAATVTQDTVLKSALTKAQLAFINVIPVSFMGDLNISEVLTQNEKREIAGYPPIEGITTDGVNAMDISATAFLKNIAKWSN
;
A
#
# COMPACT_ATOMS: atom_id res chain seq x y z
N MET A 1 29.52 -37.55 16.10
CA MET A 1 28.33 -36.98 15.45
C MET A 1 27.74 -35.95 16.42
N HIS A 2 28.24 -34.69 16.34
CA HIS A 2 27.72 -33.60 17.16
C HIS A 2 26.51 -33.04 16.43
N LEU A 3 25.33 -33.32 16.93
CA LEU A 3 24.11 -32.60 16.57
C LEU A 3 24.24 -31.17 17.09
N ILE A 4 24.51 -30.23 16.19
CA ILE A 4 24.38 -28.81 16.48
C ILE A 4 22.86 -28.56 16.51
N THR A 5 22.26 -28.69 17.69
CA THR A 5 20.96 -28.11 17.96
C THR A 5 21.15 -26.61 18.06
N ASN A 6 21.09 -25.90 16.92
CA ASN A 6 20.81 -24.48 16.95
C ASN A 6 19.40 -24.34 17.54
N LYS A 7 19.33 -24.07 18.86
CA LYS A 7 18.14 -23.45 19.41
C LYS A 7 17.93 -22.16 18.62
N LEU A 8 16.87 -22.11 17.88
CA LEU A 8 16.30 -20.85 17.43
C LEU A 8 15.89 -20.12 18.72
N GLU A 9 16.82 -19.37 19.30
CA GLU A 9 16.49 -18.35 20.26
C GLU A 9 15.81 -17.24 19.46
N VAL A 10 14.51 -17.26 19.46
CA VAL A 10 13.71 -16.12 18.99
C VAL A 10 14.02 -15.00 19.97
N LYS A 11 14.91 -14.09 19.55
CA LYS A 11 15.23 -12.91 20.35
C LYS A 11 13.97 -12.05 20.46
N SER A 12 13.78 -11.42 21.62
CA SER A 12 12.67 -10.49 21.87
C SER A 12 12.58 -9.38 20.80
N ASP A 13 13.67 -9.06 20.15
CA ASP A 13 13.76 -8.11 19.03
C ASP A 13 12.97 -8.54 17.79
N ASP A 14 12.68 -9.85 17.63
CA ASP A 14 11.85 -10.37 16.55
C ASP A 14 10.33 -10.14 16.82
N PHE A 15 9.96 -9.89 18.08
CA PHE A 15 8.58 -9.53 18.45
C PHE A 15 8.50 -8.03 18.72
N PHE A 16 7.58 -7.36 18.03
CA PHE A 16 7.25 -5.93 18.17
C PHE A 16 6.55 -5.60 19.51
N VAL A 17 6.98 -6.18 20.63
CA VAL A 17 6.28 -6.11 21.91
C VAL A 17 6.88 -5.06 22.86
N GLU A 18 7.88 -4.31 22.44
CA GLU A 18 8.50 -3.30 23.28
C GLU A 18 7.61 -2.07 23.41
N ARG A 19 7.38 -1.64 24.65
CA ARG A 19 6.63 -0.42 24.96
C ARG A 19 7.47 0.79 24.61
N ASP A 20 6.93 1.72 23.82
CA ASP A 20 7.61 2.98 23.43
C ASP A 20 8.23 3.74 24.63
N LEU A 21 7.72 3.54 25.84
CA LEU A 21 8.14 4.26 27.04
C LEU A 21 9.37 3.67 27.73
N ASP A 22 9.59 2.37 27.60
CA ASP A 22 10.65 1.68 28.36
C ASP A 22 12.01 1.80 27.65
N ILE A 23 12.00 1.97 26.32
CA ILE A 23 13.21 2.00 25.49
C ILE A 23 13.81 3.41 25.41
N PHE A 24 12.97 4.45 25.45
CA PHE A 24 13.39 5.83 25.20
C PHE A 24 13.49 6.70 26.45
N SER A 25 13.97 6.15 27.57
CA SER A 25 14.30 6.95 28.76
C SER A 25 15.41 7.96 28.43
N GLY A 26 15.11 9.25 28.57
CA GLY A 26 16.09 10.32 28.33
C GLY A 26 16.06 10.94 26.92
N VAL A 27 15.23 10.44 26.01
CA VAL A 27 15.08 11.02 24.67
C VAL A 27 13.90 12.00 24.63
N GLU A 28 14.09 13.19 24.08
CA GLU A 28 13.05 14.22 23.97
C GLU A 28 12.06 13.93 22.83
N TYR A 29 12.55 13.49 21.67
CA TYR A 29 11.72 13.14 20.50
C TYR A 29 11.78 11.65 20.26
N ILE A 30 10.63 11.01 20.31
CA ILE A 30 10.50 9.56 20.24
C ILE A 30 10.62 9.08 18.78
N PRO A 31 11.66 8.34 18.41
CA PRO A 31 11.79 7.77 17.07
C PRO A 31 10.77 6.65 16.87
N PHE A 32 10.44 6.33 15.62
CA PHE A 32 9.62 5.18 15.31
C PHE A 32 10.45 3.91 15.51
N ARG A 33 10.38 3.31 16.69
CA ARG A 33 11.13 2.13 17.17
C ARG A 33 12.66 2.33 17.21
N SER A 34 13.29 2.59 16.08
CA SER A 34 14.71 2.93 15.95
C SER A 34 14.92 3.94 14.83
N ALA A 35 16.08 4.57 14.77
CA ALA A 35 16.40 5.49 13.69
C ALA A 35 16.30 4.85 12.30
N ASP A 36 16.68 3.57 12.19
CA ASP A 36 16.76 2.83 10.93
C ASP A 36 15.46 2.11 10.55
N PHE A 37 14.50 2.00 11.47
CA PHE A 37 13.30 1.19 11.27
C PHE A 37 12.47 1.66 10.07
N ILE A 38 12.29 2.97 9.89
CA ILE A 38 11.57 3.52 8.72
C ILE A 38 12.32 3.20 7.43
N ALA A 39 13.66 3.31 7.44
CA ALA A 39 14.48 2.98 6.28
C ALA A 39 14.37 1.50 5.91
N GLU A 40 14.34 0.62 6.91
CA GLU A 40 14.11 -0.82 6.74
C GLU A 40 12.74 -1.12 6.12
N LEU A 41 11.66 -0.52 6.65
CA LEU A 41 10.31 -0.66 6.09
C LEU A 41 10.25 -0.13 4.65
N THR A 42 10.88 1.01 4.40
CA THR A 42 10.95 1.60 3.06
C THR A 42 11.66 0.67 2.08
N ALA A 43 12.81 0.11 2.48
CA ALA A 43 13.55 -0.83 1.65
C ALA A 43 12.70 -2.08 1.30
N LEU A 44 11.96 -2.63 2.28
CA LEU A 44 11.06 -3.75 2.05
C LEU A 44 9.94 -3.43 1.06
N ILE A 45 9.32 -2.25 1.16
CA ILE A 45 8.29 -1.80 0.22
C ILE A 45 8.85 -1.76 -1.20
N TYR A 46 10.07 -1.27 -1.39
CA TYR A 46 10.67 -1.20 -2.72
C TYR A 46 11.14 -2.55 -3.29
N VAL A 47 11.51 -3.51 -2.45
CA VAL A 47 12.05 -4.80 -2.92
C VAL A 47 11.01 -5.92 -2.99
N SER A 48 9.86 -5.78 -2.32
CA SER A 48 8.76 -6.74 -2.39
C SER A 48 7.68 -6.23 -3.36
N PRO A 49 7.56 -6.83 -4.56
CA PRO A 49 6.59 -6.39 -5.56
C PRO A 49 5.14 -6.57 -5.10
N THR A 50 4.86 -7.62 -4.33
CA THR A 50 3.51 -7.83 -3.78
C THR A 50 3.15 -6.77 -2.75
N LEU A 51 4.07 -6.42 -1.85
CA LEU A 51 3.82 -5.39 -0.83
C LEU A 51 3.65 -4.01 -1.46
N SER A 52 4.54 -3.63 -2.39
CA SER A 52 4.45 -2.36 -3.12
C SER A 52 3.12 -2.25 -3.86
N GLY A 53 2.79 -3.28 -4.66
CA GLY A 53 1.54 -3.31 -5.42
C GLY A 53 0.28 -3.26 -4.54
N ALA A 54 0.31 -3.91 -3.37
CA ALA A 54 -0.82 -3.87 -2.43
C ALA A 54 -1.01 -2.49 -1.81
N ILE A 55 0.08 -1.80 -1.42
CA ILE A 55 0.02 -0.44 -0.88
C ILE A 55 -0.50 0.54 -1.94
N GLU A 56 0.02 0.46 -3.17
CA GLU A 56 -0.43 1.31 -4.28
C GLU A 56 -1.92 1.08 -4.61
N LYS A 57 -2.35 -0.17 -4.75
CA LYS A 57 -3.76 -0.49 -5.04
C LYS A 57 -4.70 -0.04 -3.94
N LEU A 58 -4.35 -0.23 -2.67
CA LEU A 58 -5.15 0.26 -1.55
C LEU A 58 -5.23 1.79 -1.53
N THR A 59 -4.13 2.45 -1.87
CA THR A 59 -4.11 3.91 -2.00
C THR A 59 -5.03 4.36 -3.12
N ASP A 60 -4.91 3.79 -4.32
CA ASP A 60 -5.72 4.16 -5.47
C ASP A 60 -7.21 3.86 -5.26
N PHE A 61 -7.55 2.74 -4.63
CA PHE A 61 -8.95 2.45 -4.28
C PHE A 61 -9.50 3.40 -3.22
N THR A 62 -8.65 3.86 -2.29
CA THR A 62 -9.07 4.78 -1.23
C THR A 62 -9.33 6.18 -1.73
N ILE A 63 -8.42 6.73 -2.55
CA ILE A 63 -8.56 8.08 -3.07
C ILE A 63 -9.51 8.17 -4.28
N GLY A 64 -9.74 7.06 -4.97
CA GLY A 64 -10.63 6.98 -6.11
C GLY A 64 -10.21 7.90 -7.27
N GLN A 65 -11.21 8.47 -7.97
CA GLN A 65 -11.00 9.28 -9.15
C GLN A 65 -11.07 10.79 -8.90
N GLY A 66 -11.21 11.22 -7.65
CA GLY A 66 -11.31 12.62 -7.27
C GLY A 66 -12.38 12.88 -6.22
N TRP A 67 -12.82 14.13 -6.16
CA TRP A 67 -13.76 14.62 -5.17
C TRP A 67 -15.16 14.80 -5.74
N GLN A 68 -16.17 14.51 -4.91
CA GLN A 68 -17.54 14.93 -5.15
C GLN A 68 -18.10 15.66 -3.92
N LEU A 69 -18.94 16.65 -4.16
CA LEU A 69 -19.72 17.32 -3.12
C LEU A 69 -20.96 16.48 -2.82
N LEU A 70 -21.20 16.22 -1.53
CA LEU A 70 -22.39 15.50 -1.09
C LEU A 70 -23.52 16.50 -0.83
N ASN A 71 -24.66 16.27 -1.45
CA ASN A 71 -25.88 17.06 -1.24
C ASN A 71 -26.67 16.64 -0.01
N GLU A 72 -26.34 15.49 0.59
CA GLU A 72 -26.98 14.95 1.79
C GLU A 72 -25.92 14.37 2.73
N VAL A 73 -26.07 14.67 4.03
CA VAL A 73 -25.26 14.03 5.08
C VAL A 73 -26.18 13.21 5.94
N GLN A 74 -25.88 11.91 6.04
CA GLN A 74 -26.54 11.07 7.04
C GLN A 74 -25.99 11.41 8.43
N SER A 75 -26.81 12.02 9.25
CA SER A 75 -26.47 12.24 10.66
C SER A 75 -26.61 10.92 11.41
N LEU A 76 -25.50 10.40 11.90
CA LEU A 76 -25.45 9.18 12.73
C LEU A 76 -26.29 9.31 14.03
N GLN A 77 -26.62 10.53 14.45
CA GLN A 77 -27.33 10.76 15.72
C GLN A 77 -28.86 10.92 15.57
N ALA A 78 -29.40 11.19 14.39
CA ALA A 78 -30.82 11.53 14.25
C ALA A 78 -31.59 10.71 13.20
N GLY A 79 -30.97 9.85 12.43
CA GLY A 79 -31.68 9.01 11.46
C GLY A 79 -32.31 9.74 10.25
N VAL A 80 -32.24 11.07 10.21
CA VAL A 80 -32.77 11.89 9.12
C VAL A 80 -31.60 12.51 8.36
N PRO A 81 -31.47 12.26 7.05
CA PRO A 81 -30.44 12.91 6.22
C PRO A 81 -30.65 14.42 6.26
N LYS A 82 -29.59 15.17 6.54
CA LYS A 82 -29.61 16.62 6.43
C LYS A 82 -29.23 16.99 5.00
N ALA A 83 -30.18 17.54 4.26
CA ALA A 83 -29.91 18.06 2.93
C ALA A 83 -28.98 19.29 3.01
N ILE A 84 -27.98 19.31 2.14
CA ILE A 84 -27.08 20.44 1.92
C ILE A 84 -27.33 20.95 0.52
N GLU A 85 -27.84 22.18 0.41
CA GLU A 85 -28.09 22.81 -0.89
C GLU A 85 -26.88 23.69 -1.24
N TYR A 86 -26.30 23.45 -2.40
CA TYR A 86 -25.28 24.30 -3.01
C TYR A 86 -25.91 25.06 -4.18
N THR A 87 -25.57 26.32 -4.30
CA THR A 87 -25.84 27.08 -5.51
C THR A 87 -24.87 26.67 -6.61
N GLU A 88 -25.23 26.87 -7.87
CA GLU A 88 -24.35 26.62 -9.02
C GLU A 88 -23.00 27.35 -8.86
N GLN A 89 -23.06 28.63 -8.41
CA GLN A 89 -21.86 29.42 -8.13
C GLN A 89 -20.97 28.83 -7.03
N GLU A 90 -21.55 28.27 -5.96
CA GLU A 90 -20.81 27.62 -4.89
C GLU A 90 -20.15 26.33 -5.40
N THR A 91 -20.82 25.56 -6.22
CA THR A 91 -20.27 24.31 -6.81
C THR A 91 -19.11 24.62 -7.75
N ASP A 92 -19.27 25.65 -8.61
CA ASP A 92 -18.20 26.08 -9.51
C ASP A 92 -16.99 26.63 -8.77
N ALA A 93 -17.22 27.46 -7.74
CA ALA A 93 -16.14 28.00 -6.92
C ALA A 93 -15.38 26.91 -6.21
N MET A 94 -16.08 25.92 -5.64
CA MET A 94 -15.47 24.79 -4.97
C MET A 94 -14.68 23.89 -5.93
N SER A 95 -15.22 23.61 -7.12
CA SER A 95 -14.56 22.81 -8.14
C SER A 95 -13.26 23.47 -8.63
N LYS A 96 -13.27 24.79 -8.84
CA LYS A 96 -12.07 25.56 -9.18
C LYS A 96 -11.04 25.51 -8.07
N TRP A 97 -11.45 25.76 -6.82
CA TRP A 97 -10.58 25.75 -5.67
C TRP A 97 -9.93 24.38 -5.44
N LEU A 98 -10.66 23.28 -5.62
CA LEU A 98 -10.12 21.91 -5.51
C LEU A 98 -9.10 21.58 -6.61
N ALA A 99 -9.20 22.22 -7.77
CA ALA A 99 -8.26 22.07 -8.89
C ALA A 99 -7.00 22.96 -8.74
N GLU A 100 -7.07 23.98 -7.88
CA GLU A 100 -5.94 24.88 -7.65
C GLU A 100 -4.88 24.24 -6.73
N PRO A 101 -3.60 24.62 -6.90
CA PRO A 101 -2.53 24.22 -5.96
C PRO A 101 -2.81 24.71 -4.53
N GLN A 102 -2.65 23.81 -3.57
CA GLN A 102 -2.91 24.10 -2.16
C GLN A 102 -1.64 24.34 -1.35
N ASN A 103 -0.48 24.29 -2.00
CA ASN A 103 0.81 24.54 -1.35
C ASN A 103 1.83 25.13 -2.33
N ALA A 104 2.98 25.56 -1.78
CA ALA A 104 4.08 26.13 -2.56
C ALA A 104 4.77 25.14 -3.52
N ALA A 105 4.58 23.84 -3.33
CA ALA A 105 5.08 22.82 -4.24
C ALA A 105 4.20 22.63 -5.50
N GLY A 106 3.07 23.34 -5.58
CA GLY A 106 2.14 23.25 -6.70
C GLY A 106 1.20 22.04 -6.62
N GLU A 107 1.03 21.44 -5.44
CA GLU A 107 0.22 20.24 -5.24
C GLU A 107 -1.24 20.60 -4.93
N THR A 108 -2.15 19.90 -5.55
CA THR A 108 -3.59 19.95 -5.26
C THR A 108 -3.91 19.24 -3.96
N LEU A 109 -5.09 19.49 -3.38
CA LEU A 109 -5.56 18.75 -2.20
C LEU A 109 -5.61 17.24 -2.45
N TYR A 110 -5.96 16.81 -3.66
CA TYR A 110 -5.99 15.42 -4.04
C TYR A 110 -4.60 14.75 -3.96
N GLU A 111 -3.56 15.41 -4.49
CA GLU A 111 -2.21 14.90 -4.48
C GLU A 111 -1.62 14.83 -3.07
N VAL A 112 -1.88 15.84 -2.23
CA VAL A 112 -1.47 15.82 -0.82
C VAL A 112 -2.14 14.67 -0.08
N VAL A 113 -3.45 14.51 -0.23
CA VAL A 113 -4.21 13.42 0.41
C VAL A 113 -3.75 12.05 -0.10
N LYS A 114 -3.42 11.92 -1.39
CA LYS A 114 -2.84 10.68 -1.94
C LYS A 114 -1.55 10.29 -1.22
N LYS A 115 -0.64 11.22 -1.01
CA LYS A 115 0.61 11.00 -0.28
C LYS A 115 0.36 10.58 1.18
N LEU A 116 -0.60 11.22 1.85
CA LEU A 116 -0.96 10.89 3.23
C LEU A 116 -1.56 9.49 3.35
N VAL A 117 -2.45 9.11 2.44
CA VAL A 117 -3.04 7.76 2.39
C VAL A 117 -1.97 6.70 2.10
N PHE A 118 -1.06 6.98 1.16
CA PHE A 118 0.07 6.10 0.89
C PHE A 118 0.95 5.89 2.14
N SER A 119 1.34 6.97 2.82
CA SER A 119 2.14 6.93 4.05
C SER A 119 1.42 6.16 5.17
N TYR A 120 0.10 6.31 5.27
CA TYR A 120 -0.71 5.57 6.23
C TYR A 120 -0.70 4.06 5.97
N PHE A 121 -0.81 3.60 4.72
CA PHE A 121 -0.70 2.19 4.40
C PHE A 121 0.73 1.66 4.51
N ALA A 122 1.72 2.47 4.13
CA ALA A 122 3.13 2.10 4.16
C ALA A 122 3.69 1.98 5.58
N TYR A 123 3.40 2.95 6.44
CA TYR A 123 4.03 3.07 7.77
C TYR A 123 3.03 3.00 8.94
N GLY A 124 1.74 2.98 8.68
CA GLY A 124 0.72 3.13 9.71
C GLY A 124 0.67 4.52 10.33
N ASN A 125 1.36 5.49 9.74
CA ASN A 125 1.47 6.87 10.18
C ASN A 125 1.48 7.80 8.99
N ALA A 126 0.79 8.94 9.11
CA ALA A 126 0.83 10.02 8.12
C ALA A 126 0.84 11.36 8.86
N PHE A 127 1.64 12.29 8.38
CA PHE A 127 1.79 13.62 8.96
C PHE A 127 1.35 14.68 7.96
N CYS A 128 0.32 15.41 8.32
CA CYS A 128 -0.24 16.49 7.55
C CYS A 128 0.04 17.82 8.27
N GLU A 129 0.76 18.72 7.62
CA GLU A 129 0.96 20.07 8.12
C GLU A 129 -0.06 21.01 7.50
N ILE A 130 -0.68 21.84 8.34
CA ILE A 130 -1.52 22.95 7.94
C ILE A 130 -0.79 24.23 8.35
N THR A 131 -0.50 25.09 7.37
CA THR A 131 0.06 26.41 7.60
C THR A 131 -0.95 27.47 7.21
N LYS A 132 -1.27 28.37 8.15
CA LYS A 132 -2.29 29.39 8.02
C LYS A 132 -1.70 30.77 8.31
N SER A 133 -1.96 31.69 7.41
CA SER A 133 -1.71 33.12 7.60
C SER A 133 -3.03 33.89 7.60
N ASN A 134 -2.97 35.21 7.68
CA ASN A 134 -4.17 36.04 7.62
C ASN A 134 -4.89 36.00 6.26
N THR A 135 -4.18 35.65 5.19
CA THR A 135 -4.69 35.73 3.81
C THR A 135 -4.55 34.45 3.03
N SER A 136 -3.85 33.46 3.54
CA SER A 136 -3.58 32.19 2.84
C SER A 136 -3.56 31.02 3.79
N ILE A 137 -3.85 29.86 3.24
CA ILE A 137 -3.71 28.59 3.93
C ILE A 137 -3.02 27.59 2.99
N SER A 138 -2.20 26.72 3.54
CA SER A 138 -1.51 25.68 2.78
C SER A 138 -1.54 24.36 3.54
N ILE A 139 -1.48 23.25 2.80
CA ILE A 139 -1.45 21.89 3.34
C ILE A 139 -0.29 21.12 2.73
N TYR A 140 0.45 20.39 3.56
CA TYR A 140 1.61 19.61 3.15
C TYR A 140 1.54 18.19 3.72
N ALA A 141 1.98 17.22 2.95
CA ALA A 141 2.26 15.88 3.43
C ALA A 141 3.76 15.75 3.72
N HIS A 142 4.09 15.41 4.95
CA HIS A 142 5.49 15.18 5.36
C HIS A 142 5.87 13.70 5.32
N GLU A 143 7.14 13.45 5.07
CA GLU A 143 7.74 12.14 5.21
C GLU A 143 7.68 11.69 6.68
N THR A 144 7.28 10.44 6.90
CA THR A 144 7.16 9.88 8.27
C THR A 144 8.48 9.90 9.05
N ARG A 145 9.61 9.87 8.36
CA ARG A 145 10.96 9.93 8.97
C ARG A 145 11.35 11.30 9.51
N ASP A 146 10.75 12.37 8.96
CA ASP A 146 11.18 13.75 9.24
C ASP A 146 10.53 14.30 10.52
N LEU A 147 9.42 13.70 10.97
CA LEU A 147 8.67 14.13 12.15
C LEU A 147 8.75 13.09 13.26
N ARG A 148 9.01 13.55 14.47
CA ARG A 148 8.96 12.71 15.68
C ARG A 148 8.09 13.36 16.74
N PRO A 149 7.18 12.59 17.38
CA PRO A 149 6.42 13.09 18.52
C PRO A 149 7.35 13.45 19.69
N GLN A 150 7.11 14.60 20.31
CA GLN A 150 7.80 14.99 21.52
C GLN A 150 7.27 14.17 22.70
N LYS A 151 8.18 13.69 23.54
CA LYS A 151 7.83 12.91 24.73
C LYS A 151 7.00 13.75 25.69
N SER A 152 5.89 13.19 26.17
CA SER A 152 5.04 13.78 27.19
C SER A 152 4.85 12.82 28.36
N ASN A 153 4.82 13.34 29.58
CA ASN A 153 4.55 12.54 30.79
C ASN A 153 3.12 11.98 30.79
N ASP A 154 2.19 12.70 30.17
CA ASP A 154 0.78 12.31 30.10
C ASP A 154 0.46 11.41 28.90
N ARG A 155 1.49 10.99 28.13
CA ARG A 155 1.34 10.20 26.89
C ARG A 155 0.50 10.91 25.79
N ILE A 156 0.21 12.19 25.98
CA ILE A 156 -0.51 13.01 25.02
C ILE A 156 0.50 13.81 24.22
N VAL A 157 0.56 13.55 22.93
CA VAL A 157 1.44 14.30 22.02
C VAL A 157 0.82 15.66 21.76
N THR A 158 1.51 16.71 22.16
CA THR A 158 1.11 18.12 21.92
C THR A 158 1.98 18.80 20.89
N THR A 159 3.18 18.27 20.65
CA THR A 159 4.19 18.88 19.78
C THR A 159 4.94 17.79 19.01
N PHE A 160 5.34 18.13 17.80
CA PHE A 160 6.20 17.30 16.97
C PHE A 160 7.49 18.06 16.67
N GLY A 161 8.62 17.36 16.75
CA GLY A 161 9.88 17.86 16.23
C GLY A 161 10.00 17.54 14.75
N PHE A 162 10.33 18.53 13.94
CA PHE A 162 10.65 18.36 12.52
C PHE A 162 12.16 18.50 12.34
N CYS A 163 12.78 17.52 11.70
CA CYS A 163 14.19 17.51 11.34
C CYS A 163 14.40 16.55 10.16
N LYS A 164 15.14 16.97 9.14
CA LYS A 164 15.43 16.12 7.98
C LYS A 164 16.53 15.08 8.28
N HIS A 165 17.48 15.45 9.13
CA HIS A 165 18.64 14.64 9.46
C HIS A 165 18.82 14.55 10.98
N TRP A 166 18.09 13.64 11.61
CA TRP A 166 18.06 13.47 13.06
C TRP A 166 19.42 13.15 13.70
N ASP A 167 20.36 12.61 12.93
CA ASP A 167 21.68 12.20 13.40
C ASP A 167 22.76 13.26 13.13
N SER A 168 22.42 14.37 12.48
CA SER A 168 23.38 15.40 12.05
C SER A 168 23.60 16.53 13.05
N GLY A 169 22.82 16.58 14.14
CA GLY A 169 22.81 17.70 15.08
C GLY A 169 22.13 18.96 14.54
N GLU A 170 21.35 18.85 13.46
CA GLU A 170 20.53 19.94 12.95
C GLU A 170 19.51 20.40 14.00
N MET A 171 19.14 21.69 13.91
CA MET A 171 18.15 22.28 14.80
C MET A 171 16.76 21.67 14.53
N VAL A 172 16.16 21.11 15.58
CA VAL A 172 14.79 20.59 15.52
C VAL A 172 13.80 21.74 15.59
N VAL A 173 12.89 21.81 14.64
CA VAL A 173 11.79 22.78 14.64
C VAL A 173 10.57 22.16 15.33
N ASN A 174 10.10 22.80 16.38
CA ASN A 174 8.92 22.35 17.12
C ASN A 174 7.65 22.88 16.47
N ILE A 175 6.76 21.96 16.06
CA ILE A 175 5.47 22.26 15.46
C ILE A 175 4.36 21.74 16.38
N PRO A 176 3.40 22.59 16.78
CA PRO A 176 2.29 22.16 17.63
C PRO A 176 1.37 21.17 16.91
N ARG A 177 0.71 20.32 17.68
CA ARG A 177 -0.33 19.44 17.18
C ARG A 177 -1.62 20.24 16.91
N TYR A 178 -2.27 19.97 15.77
CA TYR A 178 -3.60 20.49 15.51
C TYR A 178 -4.58 20.04 16.61
N PRO A 179 -5.55 20.87 17.11
CA PRO A 179 -5.97 22.14 16.50
C PRO A 179 -5.18 23.39 16.93
N ASN A 180 -4.08 23.27 17.64
CA ASN A 180 -3.33 24.43 18.10
C ASN A 180 -2.52 25.06 16.96
N LEU A 181 -3.03 26.17 16.40
CA LEU A 181 -2.41 26.96 15.31
C LEU A 181 -1.74 28.24 15.84
N ASP A 182 -1.25 28.28 17.09
CA ASP A 182 -0.74 29.49 17.76
C ASP A 182 0.34 30.26 16.96
N LYS A 183 1.15 29.55 16.17
CA LYS A 183 2.17 30.13 15.31
C LYS A 183 1.83 30.07 13.82
N GLY A 184 0.55 29.86 13.49
CA GLY A 184 0.09 29.71 12.13
C GLY A 184 0.39 28.35 11.49
N THR A 185 1.08 27.45 12.18
CA THR A 185 1.42 26.11 11.66
C THR A 185 1.07 25.05 12.69
N ALA A 186 0.44 23.96 12.26
CA ALA A 186 0.16 22.81 13.10
C ALA A 186 0.25 21.50 12.29
N VAL A 187 0.53 20.41 12.99
CA VAL A 187 0.61 19.06 12.39
C VAL A 187 -0.55 18.20 12.89
N ILE A 188 -1.20 17.55 11.95
CA ILE A 188 -2.13 16.44 12.20
C ILE A 188 -1.36 15.13 12.05
N HIS A 189 -1.29 14.34 13.10
CA HIS A 189 -0.75 12.99 13.06
C HIS A 189 -1.90 11.99 12.91
N TRP A 190 -2.01 11.40 11.74
CA TRP A 190 -2.95 10.33 11.47
C TRP A 190 -2.25 8.98 11.61
N SER A 191 -2.48 8.33 12.74
CA SER A 191 -1.84 7.07 13.08
C SER A 191 -2.85 5.93 13.18
N LYS A 192 -2.38 4.73 12.81
CA LYS A 192 -3.12 3.50 13.00
C LYS A 192 -2.88 2.97 14.40
N TYR A 193 -3.98 2.67 15.12
CA TYR A 193 -3.85 2.10 16.45
C TYR A 193 -3.01 0.81 16.44
N ALA A 194 -2.05 0.75 17.34
CA ALA A 194 -1.22 -0.42 17.58
C ALA A 194 -1.15 -0.70 19.08
N LEU A 195 -1.28 -1.98 19.46
CA LEU A 195 -1.25 -2.40 20.83
C LEU A 195 0.13 -2.09 21.45
N SER A 196 0.13 -1.51 22.65
CA SER A 196 1.33 -1.12 23.41
C SER A 196 2.17 0.02 22.81
N HIS A 197 1.74 0.62 21.69
CA HIS A 197 2.36 1.79 21.09
C HIS A 197 1.53 3.05 21.39
N TYR A 198 2.12 4.06 22.02
CA TYR A 198 1.41 5.29 22.41
C TYR A 198 1.66 6.45 21.45
N TYR A 199 2.84 6.51 20.88
CA TYR A 199 3.30 7.62 20.04
C TYR A 199 3.16 7.33 18.55
N TRP A 200 3.27 6.04 18.17
CA TRP A 200 3.32 5.61 16.79
C TRP A 200 2.26 4.57 16.46
N GLY A 201 1.76 4.62 15.26
CA GLY A 201 0.97 3.53 14.69
C GLY A 201 1.85 2.48 14.03
N LEU A 202 1.31 1.29 13.77
CA LEU A 202 2.00 0.25 12.99
C LEU A 202 1.21 -0.07 11.71
N PRO A 203 1.89 -0.29 10.59
CA PRO A 203 1.21 -0.70 9.36
C PRO A 203 0.62 -2.11 9.52
N LYS A 204 -0.49 -2.39 8.85
CA LYS A 204 -1.14 -3.71 8.96
C LYS A 204 -0.25 -4.85 8.48
N TRP A 205 0.57 -4.60 7.47
CA TRP A 205 1.43 -5.60 6.85
C TRP A 205 2.66 -5.99 7.70
N ILE A 206 2.88 -5.31 8.83
CA ILE A 206 4.03 -5.59 9.69
C ILE A 206 4.12 -7.07 10.11
N SER A 207 2.98 -7.73 10.29
CA SER A 207 2.92 -9.17 10.60
C SER A 207 3.41 -10.06 9.46
N ALA A 208 3.44 -9.53 8.23
CA ALA A 208 3.93 -10.21 7.05
C ALA A 208 5.37 -9.78 6.67
N LYS A 209 6.07 -9.04 7.54
CA LYS A 209 7.43 -8.54 7.28
C LYS A 209 8.37 -9.65 6.77
N LEU A 210 8.42 -10.78 7.47
CA LEU A 210 9.28 -11.90 7.09
C LEU A 210 8.91 -12.51 5.73
N TRP A 211 7.64 -12.48 5.35
CA TRP A 211 7.19 -12.94 4.04
C TRP A 211 7.62 -11.99 2.92
N ALA A 212 7.62 -10.68 3.19
CA ALA A 212 8.13 -9.68 2.25
C ALA A 212 9.67 -9.81 2.07
N GLU A 213 10.40 -10.08 3.14
CA GLU A 213 11.83 -10.39 3.08
C GLU A 213 12.10 -11.67 2.29
N LEU A 214 11.30 -12.71 2.50
CA LEU A 214 11.41 -13.97 1.78
C LEU A 214 11.11 -13.79 0.30
N GLU A 215 10.09 -13.01 -0.07
CA GLU A 215 9.79 -12.67 -1.46
C GLU A 215 10.99 -12.02 -2.19
N TYR A 216 11.76 -11.18 -1.49
CA TYR A 216 13.00 -10.61 -2.00
C TYR A 216 14.13 -11.65 -2.12
N LEU A 217 14.25 -12.57 -1.18
CA LEU A 217 15.36 -13.56 -1.13
C LEU A 217 15.22 -14.64 -2.20
N ILE A 218 13.98 -15.01 -2.61
CA ILE A 218 13.72 -16.03 -3.61
C ILE A 218 14.39 -15.68 -4.96
N PRO A 219 14.10 -14.54 -5.60
CA PRO A 219 14.74 -14.17 -6.86
C PRO A 219 16.25 -13.95 -6.71
N LYS A 220 16.72 -13.42 -5.58
CA LYS A 220 18.14 -13.24 -5.30
C LYS A 220 18.89 -14.59 -5.28
N ARG A 221 18.29 -15.59 -4.66
CA ARG A 221 18.83 -16.96 -4.68
C ARG A 221 18.83 -17.52 -6.09
N ASN A 222 17.75 -17.35 -6.84
CA ASN A 222 17.67 -17.84 -8.22
C ASN A 222 18.74 -17.17 -9.11
N ILE A 223 18.93 -15.85 -9.00
CA ILE A 223 19.99 -15.13 -9.70
C ILE A 223 21.38 -15.67 -9.30
N ALA A 224 21.62 -15.88 -8.00
CA ALA A 224 22.88 -16.46 -7.54
C ALA A 224 23.09 -17.88 -8.07
N HIS A 225 22.02 -18.66 -8.15
CA HIS A 225 22.02 -20.01 -8.71
C HIS A 225 22.36 -19.99 -10.21
N PHE A 226 21.77 -19.07 -10.98
CA PHE A 226 22.12 -18.89 -12.40
C PHE A 226 23.56 -18.39 -12.59
N LYS A 227 24.00 -17.39 -11.80
CA LYS A 227 25.34 -16.81 -11.92
C LYS A 227 26.45 -17.77 -11.52
N ASN A 228 26.22 -18.59 -10.47
CA ASN A 228 27.23 -19.52 -9.96
C ASN A 228 27.20 -20.89 -10.67
N GLY A 229 26.30 -21.05 -11.63
CA GLY A 229 25.95 -22.35 -12.22
C GLY A 229 25.16 -23.18 -11.23
N MET A 230 24.21 -23.93 -11.75
CA MET A 230 23.32 -24.79 -10.97
C MET A 230 24.10 -25.67 -9.98
N VAL A 231 23.46 -26.09 -8.90
CA VAL A 231 23.96 -27.16 -8.01
C VAL A 231 24.56 -28.25 -8.89
N PRO A 232 25.77 -28.75 -8.59
CA PRO A 232 26.37 -29.76 -9.42
C PRO A 232 25.36 -30.89 -9.63
N SER A 233 25.04 -31.16 -10.88
CA SER A 233 24.03 -32.16 -11.26
C SER A 233 24.37 -33.55 -10.72
N GLY A 234 25.64 -33.73 -10.32
CA GLY A 234 26.14 -34.93 -9.72
C GLY A 234 27.63 -34.88 -9.45
N VAL A 235 28.10 -35.92 -8.83
CA VAL A 235 29.52 -36.19 -8.61
C VAL A 235 29.97 -37.24 -9.63
N LEU A 236 30.90 -36.87 -10.50
CA LEU A 236 31.59 -37.83 -11.36
C LEU A 236 32.75 -38.44 -10.57
N GLN A 237 32.57 -39.66 -10.15
CA GLN A 237 33.62 -40.44 -9.48
C GLN A 237 34.45 -41.16 -10.52
N ILE A 238 35.75 -40.85 -10.59
CA ILE A 238 36.68 -41.49 -11.49
C ILE A 238 37.64 -42.33 -10.65
N PHE A 239 37.74 -43.61 -11.01
CA PHE A 239 38.59 -44.54 -10.32
C PHE A 239 39.83 -44.80 -11.16
N GLY A 240 41.01 -44.63 -10.57
CA GLY A 240 42.30 -44.90 -11.28
C GLY A 240 43.50 -44.56 -10.42
N ASN A 241 44.63 -45.24 -10.76
CA ASN A 241 45.93 -45.00 -10.15
C ASN A 241 46.66 -43.85 -10.87
N MET A 242 46.22 -42.62 -10.61
CA MET A 242 46.83 -41.42 -11.18
C MET A 242 47.79 -40.79 -10.17
N THR A 243 48.89 -40.26 -10.65
CA THR A 243 49.74 -39.39 -9.83
C THR A 243 49.02 -38.07 -9.56
N LYS A 244 49.40 -37.36 -8.50
CA LYS A 244 48.77 -36.09 -8.13
C LYS A 244 48.81 -35.09 -9.30
N GLN A 245 49.88 -35.01 -10.04
CA GLN A 245 50.04 -34.11 -11.18
C GLN A 245 49.12 -34.48 -12.36
N GLU A 246 48.91 -35.74 -12.63
CA GLU A 246 47.95 -36.20 -13.66
C GLU A 246 46.53 -35.95 -13.24
N ALA A 247 46.18 -36.17 -11.96
CA ALA A 247 44.90 -35.90 -11.40
C ALA A 247 44.54 -34.39 -11.48
N ASP A 248 45.46 -33.49 -11.11
CA ASP A 248 45.28 -32.05 -11.18
C ASP A 248 45.11 -31.57 -12.62
N LYS A 249 45.89 -32.11 -13.58
CA LYS A 249 45.77 -31.81 -15.01
C LYS A 249 44.46 -32.30 -15.59
N TYR A 250 43.99 -33.47 -15.19
CA TYR A 250 42.73 -34.06 -15.62
C TYR A 250 41.53 -33.22 -15.09
N VAL A 251 41.53 -32.90 -13.78
CA VAL A 251 40.49 -32.03 -13.18
C VAL A 251 40.46 -30.67 -13.91
N LYS A 252 41.62 -30.06 -14.13
CA LYS A 252 41.69 -28.77 -14.82
C LYS A 252 41.10 -28.84 -16.26
N THR A 253 41.49 -29.85 -17.04
CA THR A 253 40.97 -30.06 -18.38
C THR A 253 39.46 -30.31 -18.42
N MET A 254 38.98 -31.11 -17.46
CA MET A 254 37.53 -31.35 -17.36
C MET A 254 36.76 -30.12 -16.87
N THR A 255 37.31 -29.38 -15.91
CA THR A 255 36.72 -28.12 -15.46
C THR A 255 36.64 -27.12 -16.64
N GLU A 256 37.71 -26.97 -17.43
CA GLU A 256 37.70 -26.08 -18.59
C GLU A 256 36.69 -26.51 -19.67
N ARG A 257 36.41 -27.80 -19.82
CA ARG A 257 35.44 -28.33 -20.78
C ARG A 257 33.99 -28.21 -20.32
N PHE A 258 33.75 -28.30 -19.04
CA PHE A 258 32.40 -28.36 -18.46
C PHE A 258 31.99 -27.07 -17.68
N THR A 259 32.89 -26.10 -17.51
CA THR A 259 32.63 -24.82 -16.84
C THR A 259 32.99 -23.63 -17.73
N GLY A 260 32.36 -23.53 -18.92
CA GLY A 260 32.40 -22.30 -19.73
C GLY A 260 31.23 -21.39 -19.41
N THR A 261 31.29 -20.13 -19.85
CA THR A 261 30.24 -19.12 -19.67
C THR A 261 28.88 -19.54 -20.20
N ASP A 262 28.82 -20.55 -21.08
CA ASP A 262 27.59 -21.07 -21.67
C ASP A 262 27.23 -22.48 -21.19
N ASN A 263 27.94 -23.02 -20.16
CA ASN A 263 27.67 -24.37 -19.64
C ASN A 263 26.97 -24.32 -18.31
N ASP A 264 25.68 -24.57 -18.32
CA ASP A 264 24.79 -24.59 -17.14
C ASP A 264 25.01 -25.82 -16.20
N PHE A 265 25.94 -26.75 -16.54
CA PHE A 265 26.16 -27.96 -15.78
C PHE A 265 27.51 -27.95 -15.08
N LYS A 266 27.49 -27.83 -13.74
CA LYS A 266 28.68 -28.10 -12.90
C LYS A 266 28.65 -29.53 -12.41
N VAL A 267 29.69 -30.27 -12.71
CA VAL A 267 29.91 -31.65 -12.22
C VAL A 267 31.06 -31.60 -11.25
N LEU A 268 30.87 -32.08 -10.03
CA LEU A 268 31.94 -32.28 -9.05
C LEU A 268 32.73 -33.50 -9.50
N ILE A 269 34.03 -33.36 -9.68
CA ILE A 269 34.90 -34.47 -10.08
C ILE A 269 35.64 -34.99 -8.84
N GLN A 270 35.43 -36.24 -8.49
CA GLN A 270 36.10 -36.92 -7.42
C GLN A 270 36.96 -38.05 -7.95
N ILE A 271 38.25 -38.00 -7.70
CA ILE A 271 39.19 -39.06 -8.11
C ILE A 271 39.43 -39.97 -6.94
N LEU A 272 39.13 -41.26 -7.13
CA LEU A 272 39.26 -42.31 -6.10
C LEU A 272 40.31 -43.33 -6.53
N ARG A 273 41.13 -43.78 -5.58
CA ARG A 273 42.17 -44.79 -5.82
C ARG A 273 41.60 -46.20 -5.65
N ASP A 274 40.82 -46.63 -6.62
CA ASP A 274 40.40 -48.04 -6.66
C ASP A 274 40.33 -48.49 -8.12
N PRO A 275 41.30 -49.29 -8.57
CA PRO A 275 41.37 -49.71 -9.97
C PRO A 275 40.32 -50.74 -10.40
N ALA A 276 39.58 -51.32 -9.45
CA ALA A 276 38.56 -52.34 -9.72
C ALA A 276 37.20 -51.74 -10.17
N ASN A 277 36.96 -50.46 -9.90
CA ASN A 277 35.68 -49.82 -10.16
C ASN A 277 35.72 -48.96 -11.43
N LYS A 278 34.55 -48.94 -12.11
CA LYS A 278 34.35 -48.10 -13.31
C LYS A 278 33.88 -46.72 -12.83
N ALA A 279 34.13 -45.69 -13.68
CA ALA A 279 33.62 -44.35 -13.44
C ALA A 279 32.09 -44.37 -13.17
N ASN A 280 31.71 -43.71 -12.10
CA ASN A 280 30.31 -43.65 -11.65
C ASN A 280 29.84 -42.18 -11.56
N PHE A 281 28.62 -41.91 -12.01
CA PHE A 281 27.98 -40.64 -11.84
C PHE A 281 26.88 -40.73 -10.78
N VAL A 282 27.05 -40.00 -9.69
CA VAL A 282 26.08 -39.95 -8.58
C VAL A 282 25.30 -38.65 -8.70
N PRO A 283 24.02 -38.69 -9.11
CA PRO A 283 23.20 -37.49 -9.17
C PRO A 283 22.95 -36.97 -7.75
N MET A 284 23.11 -35.66 -7.54
CA MET A 284 22.97 -35.03 -6.22
C MET A 284 21.59 -34.42 -5.94
N SER A 285 20.78 -34.19 -6.95
CA SER A 285 19.47 -33.60 -6.75
C SER A 285 18.49 -33.97 -7.87
N ASN A 286 17.21 -33.93 -7.53
CA ASN A 286 16.09 -34.03 -8.47
C ASN A 286 15.58 -32.60 -8.75
N PRO A 287 15.98 -31.95 -9.89
CA PRO A 287 15.66 -30.55 -10.15
C PRO A 287 14.16 -30.26 -10.15
N LYS A 288 13.34 -31.22 -10.59
CA LYS A 288 11.88 -31.06 -10.74
C LYS A 288 11.15 -30.88 -9.41
N GLU A 289 11.61 -31.46 -8.31
CA GLU A 289 10.98 -31.31 -7.00
C GLU A 289 11.31 -29.94 -6.35
N GLN A 290 12.48 -29.39 -6.65
CA GLN A 290 12.91 -28.10 -6.10
C GLN A 290 12.16 -26.95 -6.79
N ASP A 291 11.96 -26.99 -8.10
CA ASP A 291 11.26 -25.93 -8.84
C ASP A 291 9.79 -25.78 -8.41
N GLY A 292 9.10 -26.92 -8.19
CA GLY A 292 7.73 -26.90 -7.69
C GLY A 292 7.60 -26.29 -6.29
N ALA A 293 8.54 -26.58 -5.39
CA ALA A 293 8.56 -26.03 -4.04
C ALA A 293 8.79 -24.51 -4.02
N PHE A 294 9.60 -23.97 -4.94
CA PHE A 294 9.83 -22.53 -5.05
C PHE A 294 8.63 -21.78 -5.61
N MET A 295 7.95 -22.33 -6.59
CA MET A 295 6.72 -21.73 -7.12
C MET A 295 5.62 -21.68 -6.05
N GLU A 296 5.48 -22.73 -5.26
CA GLU A 296 4.54 -22.76 -4.14
C GLU A 296 4.90 -21.75 -3.06
N LEU A 297 6.19 -21.65 -2.72
CA LEU A 297 6.69 -20.68 -1.74
C LEU A 297 6.43 -19.23 -2.20
N GLU A 298 6.64 -18.92 -3.49
CA GLU A 298 6.32 -17.61 -4.07
C GLU A 298 4.82 -17.31 -3.98
N ARG A 299 3.95 -18.29 -4.26
CA ARG A 299 2.50 -18.16 -4.10
C ARG A 299 2.12 -17.88 -2.65
N MET A 300 2.70 -18.64 -1.71
CA MET A 300 2.48 -18.41 -0.28
C MET A 300 2.93 -17.02 0.18
N CYS A 301 4.08 -16.52 -0.29
CA CYS A 301 4.52 -15.16 0.02
C CYS A 301 3.46 -14.13 -0.39
N LYS A 302 2.95 -14.22 -1.62
CA LYS A 302 1.90 -13.32 -2.12
C LYS A 302 0.65 -13.35 -1.24
N GLU A 303 0.17 -14.54 -0.91
CA GLU A 303 -1.03 -14.71 -0.06
C GLU A 303 -0.82 -14.17 1.35
N MET A 304 0.34 -14.48 1.97
CA MET A 304 0.63 -14.06 3.33
C MET A 304 0.92 -12.57 3.48
N ILE A 305 1.41 -11.90 2.43
CA ILE A 305 1.55 -10.43 2.41
C ILE A 305 0.18 -9.76 2.24
N CYS A 306 -0.68 -10.28 1.39
CA CYS A 306 -2.00 -9.72 1.12
C CYS A 306 -2.99 -9.87 2.29
N THR A 307 -2.92 -10.98 3.02
CA THR A 307 -3.85 -11.34 4.10
C THR A 307 -4.00 -10.25 5.17
N PRO A 308 -2.94 -9.72 5.81
CA PRO A 308 -3.09 -8.70 6.85
C PRO A 308 -3.57 -7.35 6.28
N MET A 309 -3.38 -7.09 5.00
CA MET A 309 -3.85 -5.88 4.33
C MET A 309 -5.32 -5.96 3.96
N GLY A 310 -5.88 -7.16 3.92
CA GLY A 310 -7.28 -7.42 3.56
C GLY A 310 -7.56 -7.30 2.06
N ILE A 311 -6.52 -7.42 1.22
CA ILE A 311 -6.63 -7.41 -0.24
C ILE A 311 -6.42 -8.83 -0.76
N SER A 312 -7.21 -9.25 -1.74
CA SER A 312 -6.99 -10.55 -2.37
C SER A 312 -5.90 -10.46 -3.45
N THR A 313 -5.20 -11.55 -3.69
CA THR A 313 -4.19 -11.63 -4.74
C THR A 313 -4.77 -11.43 -6.13
N SER A 314 -6.04 -11.78 -6.33
CA SER A 314 -6.77 -11.56 -7.59
C SER A 314 -6.97 -10.07 -7.92
N LEU A 315 -7.13 -9.21 -6.91
CA LEU A 315 -7.23 -7.77 -7.11
C LEU A 315 -5.88 -7.09 -7.40
N LEU A 316 -4.75 -7.74 -7.10
CA LEU A 316 -3.41 -7.23 -7.41
C LEU A 316 -2.99 -7.58 -8.84
N SER A 317 -3.32 -8.77 -9.32
CA SER A 317 -2.86 -9.26 -10.62
C SER A 317 -3.84 -8.91 -11.72
N THR A 318 -3.34 -8.31 -12.80
CA THR A 318 -4.04 -8.26 -14.09
C THR A 318 -3.98 -9.65 -14.74
N LYS A 319 -4.71 -10.62 -14.18
CA LYS A 319 -4.84 -11.93 -14.83
C LYS A 319 -5.73 -11.82 -16.06
N SER A 320 -5.36 -12.53 -17.11
CA SER A 320 -6.19 -12.65 -18.31
C SER A 320 -7.56 -13.22 -17.97
N ALA A 321 -8.59 -12.74 -18.64
CA ALA A 321 -10.03 -13.02 -18.38
C ALA A 321 -10.45 -14.50 -18.38
N GLY A 322 -9.56 -15.45 -18.57
CA GLY A 322 -9.84 -16.90 -18.52
C GLY A 322 -9.39 -17.63 -17.24
N GLU A 323 -8.57 -16.98 -16.39
CA GLU A 323 -8.04 -17.60 -15.15
C GLU A 323 -8.68 -17.08 -13.87
N ILE A 324 -9.49 -16.04 -13.97
CA ILE A 324 -10.18 -15.45 -12.83
C ILE A 324 -11.51 -16.19 -12.71
N GLY A 325 -11.79 -16.77 -11.54
CA GLY A 325 -13.14 -17.18 -11.17
C GLY A 325 -14.08 -16.03 -11.52
N GLY A 326 -15.23 -16.30 -12.16
CA GLY A 326 -16.03 -15.34 -12.93
C GLY A 326 -16.18 -13.96 -12.27
N ASN A 327 -16.55 -12.98 -13.06
CA ASN A 327 -16.73 -11.57 -12.67
C ASN A 327 -17.41 -11.36 -11.31
N GLN A 328 -18.28 -12.27 -10.91
CA GLN A 328 -19.00 -12.24 -9.63
C GLN A 328 -18.09 -12.46 -8.42
N GLN A 329 -17.06 -13.33 -8.50
CA GLN A 329 -16.12 -13.52 -7.40
C GLN A 329 -15.25 -12.28 -7.20
N LEU A 330 -14.70 -11.73 -8.28
CA LEU A 330 -13.88 -10.51 -8.23
C LEU A 330 -14.68 -9.33 -7.65
N ARG A 331 -15.96 -9.25 -8.00
CA ARG A 331 -16.89 -8.26 -7.45
C ARG A 331 -17.07 -8.42 -5.95
N SER A 332 -17.37 -9.62 -5.46
CA SER A 332 -17.56 -9.87 -4.03
C SER A 332 -16.28 -9.62 -3.22
N GLU A 333 -15.11 -9.95 -3.78
CA GLU A 333 -13.81 -9.64 -3.15
C GLU A 333 -13.55 -8.13 -3.06
N PHE A 334 -13.88 -7.39 -4.13
CA PHE A 334 -13.78 -5.92 -4.12
C PHE A 334 -14.76 -5.29 -3.13
N GLU A 335 -16.02 -5.73 -3.09
CA GLU A 335 -17.02 -5.25 -2.13
C GLU A 335 -16.58 -5.52 -0.68
N ALA A 336 -16.04 -6.70 -0.42
CA ALA A 336 -15.50 -7.03 0.90
C ALA A 336 -14.32 -6.11 1.27
N LEU A 337 -13.37 -5.89 0.36
CA LEU A 337 -12.25 -4.97 0.55
C LEU A 337 -12.76 -3.54 0.80
N TYR A 338 -13.68 -3.06 -0.03
CA TYR A 338 -14.24 -1.73 0.08
C TYR A 338 -14.85 -1.51 1.47
N ASN A 339 -15.78 -2.36 1.87
CA ASN A 339 -16.50 -2.22 3.15
C ASN A 339 -15.61 -2.40 4.38
N THR A 340 -14.59 -3.24 4.31
CA THR A 340 -13.75 -3.57 5.47
C THR A 340 -12.53 -2.68 5.63
N VAL A 341 -11.98 -2.16 4.53
CA VAL A 341 -10.74 -1.39 4.54
C VAL A 341 -10.94 0.01 3.97
N VAL A 342 -11.35 0.11 2.69
CA VAL A 342 -11.36 1.36 1.93
C VAL A 342 -12.29 2.40 2.55
N ALA A 343 -13.57 2.08 2.76
CA ALA A 343 -14.56 3.02 3.30
C ALA A 343 -14.16 3.56 4.68
N LYS A 344 -13.55 2.74 5.53
CA LYS A 344 -13.07 3.16 6.85
C LYS A 344 -11.91 4.16 6.74
N VAL A 345 -10.96 3.91 5.84
CA VAL A 345 -9.82 4.80 5.62
C VAL A 345 -10.27 6.10 4.97
N GLN A 346 -11.23 6.05 4.01
CA GLN A 346 -11.87 7.23 3.44
C GLN A 346 -12.53 8.09 4.51
N THR A 347 -13.34 7.49 5.38
CA THR A 347 -13.98 8.20 6.48
C THR A 347 -12.96 8.84 7.43
N ASP A 348 -11.91 8.08 7.77
CA ASP A 348 -10.86 8.57 8.67
C ASP A 348 -10.11 9.78 8.09
N VAL A 349 -9.69 9.74 6.82
CA VAL A 349 -8.95 10.84 6.19
C VAL A 349 -9.83 12.06 5.98
N LEU A 350 -11.10 11.87 5.63
CA LEU A 350 -12.06 12.97 5.50
C LEU A 350 -12.26 13.68 6.84
N GLN A 351 -12.53 12.93 7.90
CA GLN A 351 -12.81 13.50 9.20
C GLN A 351 -11.58 14.10 9.90
N LYS A 352 -10.42 13.46 9.77
CA LYS A 352 -9.21 13.86 10.52
C LYS A 352 -8.36 14.90 9.79
N ILE A 353 -8.42 14.95 8.45
CA ILE A 353 -7.54 15.80 7.64
C ILE A 353 -8.33 16.76 6.78
N VAL A 354 -9.23 16.25 5.92
CA VAL A 354 -9.88 17.08 4.91
C VAL A 354 -10.85 18.09 5.52
N HIS A 355 -11.79 17.64 6.36
CA HIS A 355 -12.75 18.53 6.99
C HIS A 355 -12.09 19.58 7.92
N PRO A 356 -11.10 19.26 8.77
CA PRO A 356 -10.32 20.27 9.48
C PRO A 356 -9.68 21.31 8.56
N TYR A 357 -9.06 20.87 7.45
CA TYR A 357 -8.46 21.77 6.49
C TYR A 357 -9.48 22.70 5.83
N LEU A 358 -10.61 22.16 5.35
CA LEU A 358 -11.71 22.97 4.77
C LEU A 358 -12.23 24.01 5.76
N LYS A 359 -12.40 23.63 7.02
CA LYS A 359 -12.83 24.55 8.08
C LYS A 359 -11.85 25.70 8.27
N GLU A 360 -10.57 25.43 8.29
CA GLU A 360 -9.53 26.47 8.41
C GLU A 360 -9.48 27.32 7.14
N ALA A 361 -9.60 26.72 5.95
CA ALA A 361 -9.67 27.44 4.67
C ALA A 361 -10.83 28.44 4.61
N ALA A 362 -12.00 28.03 5.10
CA ALA A 362 -13.19 28.91 5.17
C ALA A 362 -12.93 30.17 6.04
N THR A 363 -12.06 30.10 7.04
CA THR A 363 -11.76 31.24 7.91
C THR A 363 -10.88 32.29 7.26
N VAL A 364 -10.07 31.90 6.29
CA VAL A 364 -9.05 32.75 5.63
C VAL A 364 -9.58 33.31 4.30
N THR A 365 -10.46 32.58 3.64
CA THR A 365 -11.01 32.94 2.31
C THR A 365 -11.78 34.25 2.36
N GLN A 366 -11.43 35.20 1.46
CA GLN A 366 -12.05 36.49 1.34
C GLN A 366 -13.30 36.45 0.43
N ASP A 367 -13.33 35.55 -0.56
CA ASP A 367 -14.47 35.35 -1.44
C ASP A 367 -15.66 34.79 -0.64
N THR A 368 -16.75 35.52 -0.64
CA THR A 368 -17.95 35.17 0.13
C THR A 368 -18.66 33.92 -0.39
N VAL A 369 -18.60 33.67 -1.71
CA VAL A 369 -19.20 32.49 -2.35
C VAL A 369 -18.40 31.26 -1.98
N LEU A 370 -17.07 31.29 -2.18
CA LEU A 370 -16.17 30.19 -1.82
C LEU A 370 -16.20 29.95 -0.31
N LYS A 371 -16.22 30.98 0.52
CA LYS A 371 -16.34 30.85 1.98
C LYS A 371 -17.59 30.10 2.40
N SER A 372 -18.75 30.45 1.78
CA SER A 372 -20.02 29.76 2.01
C SER A 372 -19.90 28.28 1.60
N ALA A 373 -19.35 28.03 0.40
CA ALA A 373 -19.13 26.69 -0.11
C ALA A 373 -18.26 25.87 0.83
N LEU A 374 -17.08 26.36 1.25
CA LEU A 374 -16.14 25.68 2.16
C LEU A 374 -16.75 25.39 3.53
N THR A 375 -17.59 26.31 4.05
CA THR A 375 -18.24 26.14 5.37
C THR A 375 -19.27 25.01 5.35
N LYS A 376 -19.96 24.82 4.24
CA LYS A 376 -20.97 23.77 4.05
C LYS A 376 -20.38 22.47 3.54
N ALA A 377 -19.18 22.51 2.93
CA ALA A 377 -18.63 21.43 2.13
C ALA A 377 -18.56 20.12 2.90
N GLN A 378 -19.19 19.11 2.35
CA GLN A 378 -19.01 17.71 2.66
C GLN A 378 -18.48 17.04 1.42
N LEU A 379 -17.22 16.63 1.48
CA LEU A 379 -16.55 15.94 0.38
C LEU A 379 -16.65 14.42 0.55
N ALA A 380 -16.77 13.74 -0.57
CA ALA A 380 -16.56 12.29 -0.65
C ALA A 380 -15.62 12.00 -1.81
N PHE A 381 -15.06 10.80 -1.81
CA PHE A 381 -14.27 10.31 -2.92
C PHE A 381 -15.18 9.72 -4.01
N ILE A 382 -14.83 9.94 -5.28
CA ILE A 382 -15.43 9.25 -6.42
C ILE A 382 -14.76 7.88 -6.50
N ASN A 383 -15.48 6.83 -6.12
CA ASN A 383 -14.93 5.49 -6.04
C ASN A 383 -14.59 4.91 -7.42
N VAL A 384 -13.47 4.16 -7.48
CA VAL A 384 -13.14 3.37 -8.67
C VAL A 384 -14.06 2.16 -8.72
N ILE A 385 -14.79 2.02 -9.81
CA ILE A 385 -15.59 0.83 -10.09
C ILE A 385 -14.82 0.01 -11.13
N PRO A 386 -14.40 -1.22 -10.83
CA PRO A 386 -13.75 -2.09 -11.82
C PRO A 386 -14.65 -2.30 -13.04
N VAL A 387 -14.09 -2.13 -14.24
CA VAL A 387 -14.82 -2.19 -15.51
C VAL A 387 -15.59 -3.52 -15.71
N SER A 388 -15.11 -4.60 -15.10
CA SER A 388 -15.77 -5.92 -15.11
C SER A 388 -17.20 -5.89 -14.52
N PHE A 389 -17.55 -4.90 -13.70
CA PHE A 389 -18.90 -4.78 -13.12
C PHE A 389 -19.93 -4.25 -14.14
N MET A 390 -19.47 -3.55 -15.18
CA MET A 390 -20.36 -3.06 -16.23
C MET A 390 -20.74 -4.15 -17.25
N GLY A 391 -19.92 -5.21 -17.40
CA GLY A 391 -20.15 -6.27 -18.37
C GLY A 391 -21.31 -7.21 -18.02
N ASP A 392 -21.66 -7.34 -16.73
CA ASP A 392 -22.74 -8.23 -16.26
C ASP A 392 -24.09 -7.54 -16.12
N LEU A 393 -24.11 -6.21 -16.17
CA LEU A 393 -25.34 -5.46 -16.28
C LEU A 393 -25.75 -5.41 -17.76
N ASN A 394 -26.87 -6.02 -18.08
CA ASN A 394 -27.49 -5.84 -19.38
C ASN A 394 -28.02 -4.40 -19.44
N ILE A 395 -27.07 -3.45 -19.70
CA ILE A 395 -27.31 -2.01 -19.73
C ILE A 395 -28.52 -1.67 -20.60
N SER A 396 -28.82 -2.54 -21.58
CA SER A 396 -29.99 -2.42 -22.44
C SER A 396 -31.31 -2.70 -21.72
N GLU A 397 -31.31 -3.38 -20.59
CA GLU A 397 -32.55 -3.72 -19.83
C GLU A 397 -32.79 -2.76 -18.66
N VAL A 398 -31.74 -2.07 -18.17
CA VAL A 398 -31.80 -1.24 -16.97
C VAL A 398 -31.91 0.25 -17.30
N LEU A 399 -31.28 0.71 -18.38
CA LEU A 399 -31.26 2.12 -18.77
C LEU A 399 -32.29 2.46 -19.84
N THR A 400 -32.94 3.59 -19.67
CA THR A 400 -33.79 4.18 -20.72
C THR A 400 -32.93 4.60 -21.93
N GLN A 401 -33.57 4.82 -23.06
CA GLN A 401 -32.90 5.19 -24.31
C GLN A 401 -32.17 6.54 -24.20
N ASN A 402 -32.70 7.47 -23.41
CA ASN A 402 -32.07 8.75 -23.17
C ASN A 402 -30.85 8.66 -22.22
N GLU A 403 -30.93 7.87 -21.17
CA GLU A 403 -29.80 7.61 -20.29
C GLU A 403 -28.64 6.89 -21.02
N LYS A 404 -28.92 5.96 -21.94
CA LYS A 404 -27.90 5.36 -22.82
C LYS A 404 -27.22 6.37 -23.72
N ARG A 405 -28.00 7.32 -24.25
CA ARG A 405 -27.47 8.39 -25.11
C ARG A 405 -26.60 9.38 -24.32
N GLU A 406 -27.03 9.74 -23.11
CA GLU A 406 -26.27 10.62 -22.22
C GLU A 406 -24.91 9.98 -21.83
N ILE A 407 -24.89 8.70 -21.47
CA ILE A 407 -23.65 7.96 -21.20
C ILE A 407 -22.76 7.87 -22.45
N ALA A 408 -23.36 7.77 -23.64
CA ALA A 408 -22.63 7.76 -24.90
C ALA A 408 -22.22 9.16 -25.40
N GLY A 409 -22.56 10.23 -24.65
CA GLY A 409 -22.23 11.63 -25.03
C GLY A 409 -23.14 12.23 -26.09
N TYR A 410 -24.34 11.64 -26.32
CA TYR A 410 -25.32 12.17 -27.26
C TYR A 410 -26.45 12.91 -26.53
N PRO A 411 -27.00 14.00 -27.10
CA PRO A 411 -28.14 14.72 -26.53
C PRO A 411 -29.41 13.82 -26.47
N PRO A 412 -30.27 14.01 -25.45
CA PRO A 412 -31.51 13.28 -25.31
C PRO A 412 -32.43 13.50 -26.51
N ILE A 413 -33.25 12.49 -26.82
CA ILE A 413 -34.30 12.62 -27.87
C ILE A 413 -35.54 13.20 -27.23
N GLU A 414 -36.00 14.36 -27.76
CA GLU A 414 -37.24 14.99 -27.33
C GLU A 414 -38.45 14.11 -27.73
N GLY A 415 -39.37 13.88 -26.77
CA GLY A 415 -40.63 13.17 -27.02
C GLY A 415 -40.68 11.69 -26.61
N ILE A 416 -39.61 11.13 -26.07
CA ILE A 416 -39.66 9.78 -25.43
C ILE A 416 -39.95 10.02 -23.95
N THR A 417 -41.21 10.01 -23.57
CA THR A 417 -41.65 9.97 -22.18
C THR A 417 -41.37 8.58 -21.57
N THR A 418 -41.10 8.55 -20.29
CA THR A 418 -40.69 7.40 -19.46
C THR A 418 -41.76 6.29 -19.30
N ASP A 419 -42.87 6.34 -20.02
CA ASP A 419 -44.06 5.51 -19.75
C ASP A 419 -44.18 4.27 -20.66
N GLY A 420 -43.08 3.59 -20.89
CA GLY A 420 -43.09 2.39 -21.77
C GLY A 420 -42.43 1.14 -21.24
N VAL A 421 -42.07 1.05 -19.98
CA VAL A 421 -41.48 -0.20 -19.41
C VAL A 421 -42.22 -0.63 -18.16
N ASN A 422 -43.11 -1.58 -18.35
CA ASN A 422 -43.57 -2.50 -17.32
C ASN A 422 -42.34 -3.32 -16.91
N ALA A 423 -41.67 -2.98 -15.86
CA ALA A 423 -40.89 -3.92 -15.04
C ALA A 423 -40.11 -3.19 -13.98
N MET A 424 -40.32 -3.57 -12.75
CA MET A 424 -39.49 -3.29 -11.59
C MET A 424 -38.84 -1.91 -11.56
N ASP A 425 -39.45 -1.02 -10.78
CA ASP A 425 -38.95 0.32 -10.43
C ASP A 425 -37.54 0.30 -9.85
N ILE A 426 -36.57 0.03 -10.69
CA ILE A 426 -35.18 0.35 -10.41
C ILE A 426 -34.80 1.49 -11.35
N SER A 427 -35.23 2.71 -11.01
CA SER A 427 -34.73 3.90 -11.70
C SER A 427 -33.21 3.95 -11.60
N ALA A 428 -32.52 4.43 -12.62
CA ALA A 428 -31.08 4.69 -12.58
C ALA A 428 -30.72 5.54 -11.34
N THR A 429 -31.63 6.39 -10.90
CA THR A 429 -31.57 7.13 -9.64
C THR A 429 -31.58 6.19 -8.42
N ALA A 430 -32.32 5.07 -8.44
CA ALA A 430 -32.27 4.08 -7.37
C ALA A 430 -30.99 3.25 -7.39
N PHE A 431 -30.43 3.02 -8.58
CA PHE A 431 -29.12 2.37 -8.74
C PHE A 431 -27.98 3.28 -8.28
N LEU A 432 -27.98 4.55 -8.67
CA LEU A 432 -27.05 5.57 -8.18
C LEU A 432 -27.26 5.86 -6.68
N LYS A 433 -28.50 5.84 -6.18
CA LYS A 433 -28.80 5.89 -4.74
C LYS A 433 -28.33 4.63 -3.99
N ASN A 434 -28.33 3.47 -4.60
CA ASN A 434 -27.78 2.27 -4.00
C ASN A 434 -26.23 2.26 -4.04
N ILE A 435 -25.60 2.80 -5.09
CA ILE A 435 -24.16 3.05 -5.12
C ILE A 435 -23.78 4.11 -4.08
N ALA A 436 -24.57 5.18 -3.95
CA ALA A 436 -24.39 6.18 -2.89
C ALA A 436 -24.71 5.64 -1.48
N LYS A 437 -25.54 4.61 -1.34
CA LYS A 437 -25.71 3.86 -0.09
C LYS A 437 -24.51 3.00 0.28
N TRP A 438 -23.62 2.71 -0.66
CA TRP A 438 -22.38 2.00 -0.41
C TRP A 438 -21.22 2.95 -0.07
N SER A 439 -21.45 4.27 -0.21
CA SER A 439 -20.51 5.31 0.23
C SER A 439 -20.79 5.83 1.65
N ASN A 440 -21.77 5.22 2.34
CA ASN A 440 -22.08 5.56 3.73
C ASN A 440 -21.79 4.33 4.65
#